data_2fe414a1f7a180702abaffb322ce9fe1
#
_entry.id   2fe414a1f7a180702abaffb322ce9fe1
#
_cell.length_a   1.000
_cell.length_b   1.000
_cell.length_c   1.000
_cell.angle_alpha   90.00
_cell.angle_beta   90.00
_cell.angle_gamma   90.00
#
_symmetry.space_group_name_H-M   'P 1'
#
loop_
_entity.id
_entity.type
_entity.pdbx_description
1 polymer ?
#
loop_
_entity_poly.entity_id
_entity_poly.type
_entity_poly.pdbx_seq_one_letter_code
_entity_poly.pdbx_strand_id
1 'polypeptide(L)'
;MTLAWIVIGVVLLAPFATVAKVSYGVIRARIFYIHYVVRIFLESPLFQVPRSRPDETAEDFRIRTADGLSLAAIWIPPRSPLKGVILFGIEFGSNRWSCLHYCQNLLDAGYAVFAFEPRNQGESDFIEGYKPLHWVTGHEVIDARAALDYVSNRPEVIRLGGFGIFGISRGGSALMFAAGENPLVKCVVTDGIYATYSLMVPYIRQWINIYIKDNAWIHDYLPDWVCGWFAHAALREVEASHKLTIPFLENHLHSYRSKPLLLIHGADDRYIKPLVAERIFRMAGGGKKGQNPEHHEIWIIEKAKHNEGIQKEPVEYPDRVRRFFDRYLLANPAIPVQSSPGTEDSSHPKQIRDHGHAVSAS
;
A
#
# COMPACT_ATOMS: atom_id res chain seq x y z
N MET A 1 -24.87 62.75 11.37
CA MET A 1 -24.34 62.03 10.18
C MET A 1 -22.96 61.42 10.40
N THR A 2 -22.02 62.09 11.06
CA THR A 2 -20.64 61.61 11.28
C THR A 2 -20.49 60.31 12.08
N LEU A 3 -21.27 60.13 13.16
CA LEU A 3 -21.19 58.94 14.00
C LEU A 3 -21.65 57.65 13.26
N ALA A 4 -22.70 57.77 12.46
CA ALA A 4 -23.21 56.64 11.65
C ALA A 4 -22.16 56.13 10.62
N TRP A 5 -21.46 57.03 9.96
CA TRP A 5 -20.40 56.68 9.02
C TRP A 5 -19.20 56.04 9.70
N ILE A 6 -18.83 56.49 10.90
CA ILE A 6 -17.76 55.87 11.71
C ILE A 6 -18.15 54.43 12.10
N VAL A 7 -19.38 54.22 12.58
CA VAL A 7 -19.88 52.89 12.96
C VAL A 7 -19.89 51.94 11.74
N ILE A 8 -20.40 52.42 10.61
CA ILE A 8 -20.41 51.65 9.36
C ILE A 8 -18.97 51.29 8.94
N GLY A 9 -18.03 52.24 8.99
CA GLY A 9 -16.63 52.01 8.68
C GLY A 9 -15.98 50.98 9.59
N VAL A 10 -16.23 51.03 10.91
CA VAL A 10 -15.73 50.02 11.86
C VAL A 10 -16.33 48.65 11.61
N VAL A 11 -17.64 48.55 11.37
CA VAL A 11 -18.33 47.30 11.05
C VAL A 11 -17.83 46.67 9.77
N LEU A 12 -17.52 47.47 8.74
CA LEU A 12 -16.98 46.97 7.46
C LEU A 12 -15.48 46.60 7.54
N LEU A 13 -14.68 47.34 8.33
CA LEU A 13 -13.23 47.09 8.45
C LEU A 13 -12.87 45.99 9.47
N ALA A 14 -13.69 45.77 10.49
CA ALA A 14 -13.44 44.76 11.51
C ALA A 14 -13.22 43.33 10.96
N PRO A 15 -14.04 42.82 10.00
CA PRO A 15 -13.80 41.51 9.42
C PRO A 15 -12.49 41.46 8.66
N PHE A 16 -12.09 42.51 7.93
CA PHE A 16 -10.82 42.58 7.22
C PHE A 16 -9.62 42.58 8.17
N ALA A 17 -9.71 43.35 9.26
CA ALA A 17 -8.67 43.37 10.30
C ALA A 17 -8.56 41.99 10.99
N THR A 18 -9.68 41.32 11.24
CA THR A 18 -9.71 39.98 11.82
C THR A 18 -9.06 38.97 10.87
N VAL A 19 -9.44 38.97 9.60
CA VAL A 19 -8.81 38.07 8.58
C VAL A 19 -7.32 38.35 8.46
N ALA A 20 -6.91 39.61 8.42
CA ALA A 20 -5.48 39.97 8.36
C ALA A 20 -4.71 39.48 9.59
N LYS A 21 -5.27 39.65 10.80
CA LYS A 21 -4.67 39.17 12.05
C LYS A 21 -4.56 37.65 12.09
N VAL A 22 -5.60 36.95 11.68
CA VAL A 22 -5.59 35.46 11.61
C VAL A 22 -4.58 35.00 10.58
N SER A 23 -4.56 35.59 9.36
CA SER A 23 -3.60 35.25 8.31
C SER A 23 -2.17 35.49 8.78
N TYR A 24 -1.89 36.63 9.42
CA TYR A 24 -0.58 36.93 9.99
C TYR A 24 -0.19 35.89 11.04
N GLY A 25 -1.11 35.53 11.96
CA GLY A 25 -0.88 34.48 12.96
C GLY A 25 -0.55 33.14 12.36
N VAL A 26 -1.28 32.73 11.32
CA VAL A 26 -1.05 31.46 10.60
C VAL A 26 0.29 31.46 9.89
N ILE A 27 0.65 32.54 9.17
CA ILE A 27 1.95 32.69 8.51
C ILE A 27 3.10 32.66 9.52
N ARG A 28 2.97 33.41 10.60
CA ARG A 28 3.95 33.42 11.69
C ARG A 28 4.10 32.03 12.31
N ALA A 29 3.00 31.36 12.61
CA ALA A 29 3.03 30.00 13.13
C ALA A 29 3.75 29.04 12.17
N ARG A 30 3.50 29.16 10.86
CA ARG A 30 4.23 28.37 9.85
C ARG A 30 5.73 28.59 9.95
N ILE A 31 6.19 29.85 9.95
CA ILE A 31 7.63 30.19 10.00
C ILE A 31 8.28 29.62 11.26
N PHE A 32 7.61 29.68 12.41
CA PHE A 32 8.16 29.23 13.69
C PHE A 32 8.05 27.73 13.93
N TYR A 33 7.00 27.06 13.44
CA TYR A 33 6.70 25.67 13.82
C TYR A 33 6.92 24.63 12.70
N ILE A 34 7.11 25.06 11.44
CA ILE A 34 7.25 24.14 10.33
C ILE A 34 8.44 23.16 10.53
N HIS A 35 9.56 23.65 11.02
CA HIS A 35 10.76 22.84 11.25
C HIS A 35 10.53 21.75 12.33
N TYR A 36 9.68 22.01 13.32
CA TYR A 36 9.30 20.96 14.28
C TYR A 36 8.47 19.88 13.64
N VAL A 37 7.50 20.26 12.78
CA VAL A 37 6.69 19.30 12.03
C VAL A 37 7.56 18.44 11.11
N VAL A 38 8.49 19.08 10.40
CA VAL A 38 9.48 18.38 9.55
C VAL A 38 10.33 17.43 10.36
N ARG A 39 10.87 17.87 11.50
CA ARG A 39 11.67 17.02 12.37
C ARG A 39 10.92 15.78 12.83
N ILE A 40 9.68 15.95 13.28
CA ILE A 40 8.82 14.84 13.71
C ILE A 40 8.54 13.88 12.56
N PHE A 41 8.28 14.43 11.37
CA PHE A 41 8.06 13.64 10.17
C PHE A 41 9.28 12.79 9.81
N LEU A 42 10.49 13.28 10.05
CA LEU A 42 11.73 12.58 9.77
C LEU A 42 12.19 11.66 10.91
N GLU A 43 11.65 11.80 12.11
CA GLU A 43 12.02 10.99 13.27
C GLU A 43 11.48 9.57 13.11
N SER A 44 12.41 8.59 12.99
CA SER A 44 12.05 7.20 12.81
C SER A 44 11.53 6.61 14.11
N PRO A 45 10.31 6.08 14.14
CA PRO A 45 9.80 5.38 15.31
C PRO A 45 10.58 4.08 15.54
N LEU A 46 10.69 3.69 16.80
CA LEU A 46 11.29 2.42 17.18
C LEU A 46 10.23 1.32 17.05
N PHE A 47 10.25 0.61 15.93
CA PHE A 47 9.40 -0.56 15.73
C PHE A 47 10.14 -1.85 16.10
N GLN A 48 9.46 -2.74 16.79
CA GLN A 48 9.87 -4.14 16.84
C GLN A 48 9.28 -4.82 15.60
N VAL A 49 10.17 -5.28 14.72
CA VAL A 49 9.76 -5.96 13.48
C VAL A 49 10.05 -7.45 13.59
N PRO A 50 9.16 -8.32 13.10
CA PRO A 50 9.39 -9.75 13.06
C PRO A 50 10.61 -10.06 12.20
N ARG A 51 11.41 -11.01 12.66
CA ARG A 51 12.51 -11.59 11.89
C ARG A 51 12.33 -13.10 11.87
N SER A 52 12.15 -13.65 10.69
CA SER A 52 12.09 -15.08 10.49
C SER A 52 13.40 -15.59 9.92
N ARG A 53 13.69 -16.88 10.13
CA ARG A 53 14.81 -17.55 9.46
C ARG A 53 14.43 -17.80 8.00
N PRO A 54 15.42 -17.81 7.08
CA PRO A 54 15.19 -18.24 5.71
C PRO A 54 14.52 -19.61 5.64
N ASP A 55 13.62 -19.77 4.67
CA ASP A 55 13.00 -21.05 4.33
C ASP A 55 13.83 -21.69 3.23
N GLU A 56 14.31 -22.92 3.46
CA GLU A 56 15.19 -23.64 2.51
C GLU A 56 14.48 -24.00 1.19
N THR A 57 13.17 -23.99 1.16
CA THR A 57 12.38 -24.26 -0.06
C THR A 57 12.18 -23.02 -0.93
N ALA A 58 12.55 -21.84 -0.43
CA ALA A 58 12.36 -20.59 -1.15
C ALA A 58 13.35 -20.43 -2.30
N GLU A 59 12.86 -19.94 -3.44
CA GLU A 59 13.71 -19.41 -4.51
C GLU A 59 14.13 -18.00 -4.10
N ASP A 60 15.44 -17.75 -3.92
CA ASP A 60 15.99 -16.42 -3.64
C ASP A 60 16.58 -15.85 -4.92
N PHE A 61 16.13 -14.66 -5.31
CA PHE A 61 16.51 -14.04 -6.59
C PHE A 61 16.37 -12.51 -6.52
N ARG A 62 16.61 -11.86 -7.66
CA ARG A 62 16.54 -10.40 -7.74
C ARG A 62 15.59 -9.97 -8.86
N ILE A 63 14.82 -8.91 -8.60
CA ILE A 63 13.96 -8.26 -9.58
C ILE A 63 14.51 -6.87 -9.93
N ARG A 64 14.26 -6.38 -11.14
CA ARG A 64 14.72 -5.07 -11.57
C ARG A 64 13.60 -4.04 -11.52
N THR A 65 13.93 -2.85 -11.02
CA THR A 65 13.07 -1.68 -11.04
C THR A 65 13.18 -0.93 -12.38
N ALA A 66 12.20 -0.08 -12.67
CA ALA A 66 12.21 0.76 -13.89
C ALA A 66 13.39 1.73 -13.96
N ASP A 67 13.92 2.15 -12.82
CA ASP A 67 15.10 3.01 -12.69
C ASP A 67 16.42 2.23 -12.54
N GLY A 68 16.41 0.90 -12.79
CA GLY A 68 17.57 0.07 -12.98
C GLY A 68 18.15 -0.59 -11.74
N LEU A 69 17.57 -0.38 -10.56
CA LEU A 69 18.01 -1.05 -9.34
C LEU A 69 17.58 -2.51 -9.31
N SER A 70 18.32 -3.30 -8.53
CA SER A 70 18.08 -4.72 -8.31
C SER A 70 17.60 -4.94 -6.88
N LEU A 71 16.37 -5.44 -6.72
CA LEU A 71 15.77 -5.70 -5.41
C LEU A 71 15.86 -7.18 -5.07
N ALA A 72 16.23 -7.49 -3.83
CA ALA A 72 16.21 -8.84 -3.31
C ALA A 72 14.76 -9.31 -3.11
N ALA A 73 14.45 -10.49 -3.62
CA ALA A 73 13.10 -11.06 -3.60
C ALA A 73 13.15 -12.56 -3.37
N ILE A 74 12.07 -13.10 -2.82
CA ILE A 74 11.89 -14.53 -2.61
C ILE A 74 10.54 -14.98 -3.15
N TRP A 75 10.53 -16.24 -3.60
CA TRP A 75 9.32 -16.98 -3.87
C TRP A 75 9.30 -18.22 -3.00
N ILE A 76 8.32 -18.34 -2.14
CA ILE A 76 8.14 -19.49 -1.27
C ILE A 76 7.02 -20.34 -1.87
N PRO A 77 7.31 -21.56 -2.31
CA PRO A 77 6.28 -22.46 -2.84
C PRO A 77 5.31 -22.87 -1.75
N PRO A 78 4.05 -23.18 -2.08
CA PRO A 78 3.10 -23.68 -1.11
C PRO A 78 3.48 -25.07 -0.63
N ARG A 79 3.06 -25.43 0.58
CA ARG A 79 3.29 -26.77 1.18
C ARG A 79 2.23 -27.80 0.79
N SER A 80 1.22 -27.40 0.04
CA SER A 80 0.15 -28.23 -0.52
C SER A 80 -0.08 -27.83 -1.99
N PRO A 81 -0.92 -28.50 -2.78
CA PRO A 81 -1.13 -28.14 -4.18
C PRO A 81 -1.46 -26.65 -4.36
N LEU A 82 -0.76 -26.02 -5.29
CA LEU A 82 -0.88 -24.58 -5.55
C LEU A 82 -2.31 -24.21 -5.94
N LYS A 83 -2.93 -23.32 -5.19
CA LYS A 83 -4.27 -22.78 -5.45
C LYS A 83 -4.30 -21.25 -5.61
N GLY A 84 -3.28 -20.54 -5.18
CA GLY A 84 -3.22 -19.08 -5.28
C GLY A 84 -1.83 -18.53 -5.05
N VAL A 85 -1.64 -17.25 -5.36
CA VAL A 85 -0.39 -16.52 -5.17
C VAL A 85 -0.67 -15.25 -4.36
N ILE A 86 0.20 -14.96 -3.41
CA ILE A 86 0.15 -13.76 -2.56
C ILE A 86 1.42 -12.95 -2.75
N LEU A 87 1.28 -11.69 -3.16
CA LEU A 87 2.34 -10.70 -3.08
C LEU A 87 2.33 -10.08 -1.68
N PHE A 88 3.41 -10.28 -0.92
CA PHE A 88 3.53 -9.79 0.44
C PHE A 88 4.35 -8.49 0.50
N GLY A 89 3.79 -7.46 1.14
CA GLY A 89 4.45 -6.18 1.41
C GLY A 89 4.98 -6.11 2.84
N ILE A 90 6.29 -6.05 3.00
CA ILE A 90 6.97 -6.06 4.30
C ILE A 90 6.90 -4.71 5.01
N GLU A 91 6.86 -4.72 6.34
CA GLU A 91 6.91 -3.53 7.18
C GLU A 91 8.27 -2.83 7.15
N PHE A 92 8.29 -1.56 7.54
CA PHE A 92 9.51 -0.76 7.63
C PHE A 92 10.53 -1.36 8.60
N GLY A 93 11.78 -1.49 8.15
CA GLY A 93 12.89 -2.01 8.96
C GLY A 93 12.95 -3.53 9.04
N SER A 94 12.03 -4.24 8.37
CA SER A 94 12.01 -5.69 8.25
C SER A 94 12.78 -6.18 7.01
N ASN A 95 12.81 -7.47 6.79
CA ASN A 95 13.35 -8.11 5.60
C ASN A 95 12.31 -9.01 4.92
N ARG A 96 12.62 -9.52 3.71
CA ARG A 96 11.72 -10.36 2.92
C ARG A 96 11.20 -11.59 3.64
N TRP A 97 11.96 -12.11 4.61
CA TRP A 97 11.61 -13.31 5.39
C TRP A 97 10.53 -13.06 6.44
N SER A 98 10.23 -11.80 6.77
CA SER A 98 9.14 -11.49 7.72
C SER A 98 7.77 -11.97 7.23
N CYS A 99 7.60 -12.20 5.93
CA CYS A 99 6.37 -12.80 5.40
C CYS A 99 6.03 -14.15 6.06
N LEU A 100 7.04 -14.91 6.50
CA LEU A 100 6.82 -16.19 7.18
C LEU A 100 6.09 -16.03 8.52
N HIS A 101 6.26 -14.90 9.21
CA HIS A 101 5.51 -14.62 10.44
C HIS A 101 4.00 -14.54 10.20
N TYR A 102 3.58 -14.02 9.04
CA TYR A 102 2.18 -13.77 8.71
C TYR A 102 1.55 -14.84 7.81
N CYS A 103 2.36 -15.55 7.02
CA CYS A 103 1.88 -16.36 5.90
C CYS A 103 1.99 -17.87 6.08
N GLN A 104 2.40 -18.38 7.26
CA GLN A 104 2.51 -19.84 7.50
C GLN A 104 1.21 -20.57 7.13
N ASN A 105 0.08 -20.09 7.63
CA ASN A 105 -1.24 -20.68 7.37
C ASN A 105 -1.63 -20.61 5.86
N LEU A 106 -1.16 -19.59 5.15
CA LEU A 106 -1.38 -19.47 3.69
C LEU A 106 -0.55 -20.48 2.92
N LEU A 107 0.73 -20.64 3.28
CA LEU A 107 1.62 -21.64 2.68
C LEU A 107 1.07 -23.07 2.87
N ASP A 108 0.63 -23.41 4.09
CA ASP A 108 0.01 -24.69 4.39
C ASP A 108 -1.31 -24.91 3.62
N ALA A 109 -2.04 -23.82 3.38
CA ALA A 109 -3.31 -23.84 2.66
C ALA A 109 -3.18 -23.85 1.12
N GLY A 110 -1.97 -23.85 0.53
CA GLY A 110 -1.76 -23.93 -0.92
C GLY A 110 -1.52 -22.59 -1.60
N TYR A 111 -1.21 -21.53 -0.86
CA TYR A 111 -0.79 -20.25 -1.46
C TYR A 111 0.72 -20.17 -1.54
N ALA A 112 1.27 -19.83 -2.72
CA ALA A 112 2.65 -19.39 -2.85
C ALA A 112 2.76 -17.94 -2.37
N VAL A 113 3.90 -17.58 -1.78
CA VAL A 113 4.15 -16.23 -1.27
C VAL A 113 5.37 -15.64 -1.97
N PHE A 114 5.19 -14.49 -2.58
CA PHE A 114 6.26 -13.65 -3.08
C PHE A 114 6.47 -12.47 -2.14
N ALA A 115 7.71 -12.21 -1.73
CA ALA A 115 8.08 -11.05 -0.93
C ALA A 115 9.37 -10.43 -1.46
N PHE A 116 9.56 -9.13 -1.25
CA PHE A 116 10.74 -8.40 -1.70
C PHE A 116 11.17 -7.36 -0.66
N GLU A 117 12.42 -6.96 -0.73
CA GLU A 117 12.97 -5.85 0.06
C GLU A 117 13.01 -4.59 -0.80
N PRO A 118 12.42 -3.47 -0.37
CA PRO A 118 12.58 -2.20 -1.05
C PRO A 118 14.05 -1.76 -1.09
N ARG A 119 14.39 -0.84 -1.99
CA ARG A 119 15.72 -0.24 -2.07
C ARG A 119 16.23 0.28 -0.73
N ASN A 120 17.52 0.28 -0.54
CA ASN A 120 18.21 0.68 0.70
C ASN A 120 17.74 -0.09 1.95
N GLN A 121 17.20 -1.30 1.77
CA GLN A 121 16.83 -2.21 2.85
C GLN A 121 17.33 -3.62 2.55
N GLY A 122 17.73 -4.34 3.60
CA GLY A 122 18.19 -5.72 3.51
C GLY A 122 19.33 -5.90 2.48
N GLU A 123 19.12 -6.77 1.52
CA GLU A 123 20.09 -7.11 0.47
C GLU A 123 19.78 -6.42 -0.89
N SER A 124 18.78 -5.56 -0.95
CA SER A 124 18.47 -4.76 -2.14
C SER A 124 19.51 -3.69 -2.42
N ASP A 125 19.62 -3.25 -3.67
CA ASP A 125 20.54 -2.19 -4.06
C ASP A 125 20.30 -0.88 -3.32
N PHE A 126 21.37 -0.11 -3.18
CA PHE A 126 21.40 1.16 -2.47
C PHE A 126 21.48 2.33 -3.45
N ILE A 127 20.76 3.40 -3.14
CA ILE A 127 20.99 4.74 -3.69
C ILE A 127 21.82 5.50 -2.67
N GLU A 128 22.99 5.97 -3.07
CA GLU A 128 23.85 6.80 -2.22
C GLU A 128 23.13 8.08 -1.79
N GLY A 129 23.23 8.43 -0.51
CA GLY A 129 22.58 9.62 0.05
C GLY A 129 21.08 9.48 0.32
N TYR A 130 20.42 8.38 -0.10
CA TYR A 130 19.04 8.11 0.27
C TYR A 130 18.95 7.28 1.56
N LYS A 131 18.31 7.85 2.58
CA LYS A 131 17.94 7.12 3.81
C LYS A 131 16.44 6.83 3.76
N PRO A 132 16.03 5.55 3.76
CA PRO A 132 14.61 5.20 3.77
C PRO A 132 13.88 5.84 4.95
N LEU A 133 12.75 6.45 4.67
CA LEU A 133 11.84 6.97 5.68
C LEU A 133 10.83 5.87 6.07
N HIS A 134 10.24 6.02 7.25
CA HIS A 134 9.09 5.17 7.61
C HIS A 134 7.83 5.52 6.80
N TRP A 135 7.84 6.61 6.05
CA TRP A 135 6.83 7.04 5.10
C TRP A 135 7.04 6.40 3.72
N VAL A 136 5.96 6.24 2.98
CA VAL A 136 6.06 5.84 1.56
C VAL A 136 6.51 7.04 0.75
N THR A 137 7.58 6.86 -0.02
CA THR A 137 8.07 7.84 -1.00
C THR A 137 7.87 7.32 -2.43
N GLY A 138 8.15 8.16 -3.42
CA GLY A 138 8.13 7.74 -4.82
C GLY A 138 9.04 6.54 -5.10
N HIS A 139 10.10 6.36 -4.32
CA HIS A 139 11.01 5.22 -4.44
C HIS A 139 10.33 3.89 -4.10
N GLU A 140 9.62 3.81 -2.96
CA GLU A 140 8.89 2.60 -2.59
C GLU A 140 7.75 2.29 -3.54
N VAL A 141 7.15 3.31 -4.17
CA VAL A 141 6.13 3.09 -5.21
C VAL A 141 6.74 2.49 -6.48
N ILE A 142 7.93 2.92 -6.88
CA ILE A 142 8.66 2.31 -8.02
C ILE A 142 9.00 0.86 -7.71
N ASP A 143 9.49 0.58 -6.51
CA ASP A 143 9.83 -0.78 -6.06
C ASP A 143 8.59 -1.69 -6.01
N ALA A 144 7.48 -1.19 -5.47
CA ALA A 144 6.21 -1.89 -5.43
C ALA A 144 5.68 -2.22 -6.84
N ARG A 145 5.82 -1.29 -7.80
CA ARG A 145 5.47 -1.55 -9.20
C ARG A 145 6.32 -2.65 -9.81
N ALA A 146 7.63 -2.63 -9.59
CA ALA A 146 8.52 -3.69 -10.08
C ALA A 146 8.12 -5.06 -9.53
N ALA A 147 7.74 -5.15 -8.25
CA ALA A 147 7.25 -6.38 -7.64
C ALA A 147 5.91 -6.83 -8.23
N LEU A 148 4.97 -5.90 -8.43
CA LEU A 148 3.69 -6.20 -9.09
C LEU A 148 3.89 -6.69 -10.52
N ASP A 149 4.74 -6.02 -11.30
CA ASP A 149 5.03 -6.39 -12.68
C ASP A 149 5.67 -7.77 -12.76
N TYR A 150 6.62 -8.06 -11.89
CA TYR A 150 7.24 -9.38 -11.82
C TYR A 150 6.22 -10.49 -11.51
N VAL A 151 5.41 -10.31 -10.47
CA VAL A 151 4.40 -11.31 -10.07
C VAL A 151 3.33 -11.46 -11.15
N SER A 152 2.91 -10.37 -11.80
CA SER A 152 1.92 -10.40 -12.88
C SER A 152 2.36 -11.25 -14.08
N ASN A 153 3.68 -11.35 -14.31
CA ASN A 153 4.26 -12.13 -15.43
C ASN A 153 4.66 -13.56 -15.05
N ARG A 154 4.46 -13.99 -13.80
CA ARG A 154 4.74 -15.37 -13.39
C ARG A 154 3.77 -16.35 -14.06
N PRO A 155 4.24 -17.47 -14.61
CA PRO A 155 3.38 -18.47 -15.26
C PRO A 155 2.27 -18.99 -14.35
N GLU A 156 2.53 -19.13 -13.05
CA GLU A 156 1.55 -19.54 -12.03
C GLU A 156 0.41 -18.54 -11.93
N VAL A 157 0.72 -17.25 -11.92
CA VAL A 157 -0.26 -16.16 -11.83
C VAL A 157 -1.12 -16.07 -13.09
N ILE A 158 -0.48 -16.18 -14.27
CA ILE A 158 -1.18 -16.18 -15.56
C ILE A 158 -2.17 -17.34 -15.61
N ARG A 159 -1.73 -18.55 -15.23
CA ARG A 159 -2.58 -19.76 -15.19
C ARG A 159 -3.74 -19.62 -14.21
N LEU A 160 -3.52 -19.00 -13.04
CA LEU A 160 -4.54 -18.79 -12.02
C LEU A 160 -5.45 -17.59 -12.31
N GLY A 161 -5.10 -16.74 -13.29
CA GLY A 161 -5.86 -15.56 -13.66
C GLY A 161 -5.73 -14.40 -12.69
N GLY A 162 -4.76 -14.43 -11.77
CA GLY A 162 -4.47 -13.34 -10.85
C GLY A 162 -3.86 -13.76 -9.51
N PHE A 163 -3.67 -12.76 -8.64
CA PHE A 163 -3.06 -12.94 -7.33
C PHE A 163 -3.68 -12.01 -6.29
N GLY A 164 -3.43 -12.30 -5.02
CA GLY A 164 -3.80 -11.46 -3.88
C GLY A 164 -2.63 -10.63 -3.36
N ILE A 165 -2.94 -9.55 -2.66
CA ILE A 165 -1.96 -8.76 -1.93
C ILE A 165 -2.20 -8.93 -0.44
N PHE A 166 -1.11 -9.11 0.32
CA PHE A 166 -1.10 -9.02 1.76
C PHE A 166 0.01 -8.06 2.20
N GLY A 167 -0.35 -6.90 2.71
CA GLY A 167 0.62 -5.85 3.02
C GLY A 167 0.56 -5.38 4.45
N ILE A 168 1.73 -5.26 5.09
CA ILE A 168 1.87 -4.80 6.47
C ILE A 168 2.43 -3.38 6.47
N SER A 169 1.75 -2.47 7.19
CA SER A 169 2.24 -1.11 7.46
C SER A 169 2.70 -0.39 6.18
N ARG A 170 3.96 0.09 6.14
CA ARG A 170 4.53 0.80 5.00
C ARG A 170 4.51 -0.04 3.71
N GLY A 171 4.81 -1.33 3.78
CA GLY A 171 4.79 -2.19 2.59
C GLY A 171 3.39 -2.36 2.02
N GLY A 172 2.38 -2.51 2.88
CA GLY A 172 0.98 -2.51 2.46
C GLY A 172 0.57 -1.19 1.82
N SER A 173 0.94 -0.06 2.44
CA SER A 173 0.67 1.27 1.88
C SER A 173 1.35 1.46 0.51
N ALA A 174 2.62 1.04 0.35
CA ALA A 174 3.36 1.14 -0.91
C ALA A 174 2.72 0.30 -2.03
N LEU A 175 2.34 -0.95 -1.74
CA LEU A 175 1.66 -1.82 -2.71
C LEU A 175 0.31 -1.24 -3.15
N MET A 176 -0.43 -0.59 -2.25
CA MET A 176 -1.71 0.02 -2.61
C MET A 176 -1.59 1.17 -3.61
N PHE A 177 -0.44 1.83 -3.75
CA PHE A 177 -0.26 2.83 -4.83
C PHE A 177 -0.27 2.21 -6.24
N ALA A 178 0.15 0.97 -6.36
CA ALA A 178 0.34 0.32 -7.65
C ALA A 178 -0.75 -0.72 -7.97
N ALA A 179 -1.37 -1.29 -6.96
CA ALA A 179 -2.26 -2.46 -7.09
C ALA A 179 -3.69 -2.13 -7.53
N GLY A 180 -4.17 -0.92 -7.28
CA GLY A 180 -5.58 -0.56 -7.50
C GLY A 180 -6.04 -0.75 -8.95
N GLU A 181 -5.19 -0.37 -9.89
CA GLU A 181 -5.48 -0.41 -11.34
C GLU A 181 -5.04 -1.72 -12.01
N ASN A 182 -4.28 -2.58 -11.32
CA ASN A 182 -3.82 -3.84 -11.90
C ASN A 182 -4.97 -4.87 -11.92
N PRO A 183 -5.40 -5.36 -13.10
CA PRO A 183 -6.54 -6.28 -13.21
C PRO A 183 -6.26 -7.69 -12.68
N LEU A 184 -4.97 -8.07 -12.55
CA LEU A 184 -4.56 -9.36 -11.99
C LEU A 184 -4.60 -9.36 -10.46
N VAL A 185 -4.62 -8.19 -9.81
CA VAL A 185 -4.85 -8.09 -8.37
C VAL A 185 -6.33 -8.30 -8.08
N LYS A 186 -6.67 -9.46 -7.52
CA LYS A 186 -8.06 -9.88 -7.29
C LYS A 186 -8.62 -9.38 -5.95
N CYS A 187 -7.80 -9.37 -4.92
CA CYS A 187 -8.19 -8.89 -3.59
C CYS A 187 -6.97 -8.41 -2.80
N VAL A 188 -7.22 -7.62 -1.77
CA VAL A 188 -6.17 -7.01 -0.96
C VAL A 188 -6.49 -7.17 0.51
N VAL A 189 -5.52 -7.65 1.28
CA VAL A 189 -5.51 -7.66 2.74
C VAL A 189 -4.41 -6.71 3.22
N THR A 190 -4.70 -5.87 4.19
CA THR A 190 -3.71 -4.98 4.77
C THR A 190 -3.83 -4.93 6.29
N ASP A 191 -2.70 -4.78 6.99
CA ASP A 191 -2.66 -4.55 8.43
C ASP A 191 -1.80 -3.32 8.74
N GLY A 192 -2.35 -2.40 9.53
CA GLY A 192 -1.65 -1.21 10.00
C GLY A 192 -1.21 -0.23 8.91
N ILE A 193 -1.88 -0.18 7.76
CA ILE A 193 -1.55 0.76 6.68
C ILE A 193 -1.96 2.19 7.02
N TYR A 194 -1.36 3.11 6.30
CA TYR A 194 -1.66 4.55 6.41
C TYR A 194 -1.69 5.22 5.04
N ALA A 195 -2.36 6.36 5.00
CA ALA A 195 -2.30 7.33 3.92
C ALA A 195 -1.70 8.63 4.47
N THR A 196 -0.69 9.16 3.82
CA THR A 196 0.21 10.17 4.40
C THR A 196 -0.54 11.42 4.88
N TYR A 197 -1.42 11.98 4.08
CA TYR A 197 -2.20 13.16 4.45
C TYR A 197 -3.17 12.87 5.61
N SER A 198 -3.88 11.74 5.51
CA SER A 198 -4.85 11.30 6.53
C SER A 198 -4.20 11.05 7.89
N LEU A 199 -2.92 10.67 7.90
CA LEU A 199 -2.14 10.48 9.11
C LEU A 199 -1.57 11.81 9.64
N MET A 200 -1.07 12.69 8.76
CA MET A 200 -0.44 13.95 9.14
C MET A 200 -1.40 14.93 9.83
N VAL A 201 -2.64 15.04 9.38
CA VAL A 201 -3.62 15.99 9.95
C VAL A 201 -3.89 15.73 11.45
N PRO A 202 -4.24 14.50 11.89
CA PRO A 202 -4.37 14.18 13.32
C PRO A 202 -3.08 14.38 14.11
N TYR A 203 -1.92 14.09 13.53
CA TYR A 203 -0.63 14.32 14.18
C TYR A 203 -0.40 15.80 14.45
N ILE A 204 -0.56 16.67 13.46
CA ILE A 204 -0.39 18.12 13.63
C ILE A 204 -1.36 18.64 14.68
N ARG A 205 -2.61 18.20 14.68
CA ARG A 205 -3.59 18.57 15.70
C ARG A 205 -3.13 18.14 17.11
N GLN A 206 -2.62 16.93 17.27
CA GLN A 206 -2.07 16.44 18.53
C GLN A 206 -0.87 17.28 19.01
N TRP A 207 0.02 17.67 18.10
CA TRP A 207 1.19 18.48 18.43
C TRP A 207 0.84 19.91 18.81
N ILE A 208 -0.17 20.50 18.14
CA ILE A 208 -0.73 21.82 18.56
C ILE A 208 -1.16 21.74 20.02
N ASN A 209 -1.84 20.67 20.43
CA ASN A 209 -2.28 20.47 21.81
C ASN A 209 -1.12 20.38 22.83
N ILE A 210 -0.01 19.82 22.42
CA ILE A 210 1.18 19.64 23.29
C ILE A 210 1.94 20.96 23.44
N TYR A 211 2.10 21.71 22.36
CA TYR A 211 2.96 22.91 22.34
C TYR A 211 2.22 24.23 22.60
N ILE A 212 0.92 24.29 22.37
CA ILE A 212 0.10 25.51 22.54
C ILE A 212 -0.82 25.34 23.75
N LYS A 213 -0.24 25.10 24.93
CA LYS A 213 -1.00 24.85 26.18
C LYS A 213 -1.86 26.02 26.62
N ASP A 214 -1.38 27.25 26.42
CA ASP A 214 -2.04 28.47 26.92
C ASP A 214 -3.30 28.88 26.14
N ASN A 215 -3.56 28.25 24.98
CA ASN A 215 -4.68 28.51 24.11
C ASN A 215 -5.36 27.22 23.66
N ALA A 216 -5.63 26.32 24.59
CA ALA A 216 -6.21 25.00 24.31
C ALA A 216 -7.51 25.04 23.47
N TRP A 217 -8.30 26.13 23.56
CA TRP A 217 -9.49 26.33 22.75
C TRP A 217 -9.19 26.45 21.24
N ILE A 218 -7.97 26.87 20.85
CA ILE A 218 -7.61 27.01 19.44
C ILE A 218 -7.69 25.66 18.72
N HIS A 219 -7.25 24.57 19.35
CA HIS A 219 -7.21 23.25 18.72
C HIS A 219 -8.61 22.67 18.48
N ASP A 220 -9.58 22.96 19.36
CA ASP A 220 -10.95 22.44 19.22
C ASP A 220 -11.68 23.10 18.04
N TYR A 221 -11.34 24.35 17.76
CA TYR A 221 -11.94 25.15 16.68
C TYR A 221 -11.07 25.26 15.44
N LEU A 222 -9.84 24.69 15.44
CA LEU A 222 -8.97 24.75 14.28
C LEU A 222 -9.49 23.82 13.17
N PRO A 223 -9.88 24.34 12.01
CA PRO A 223 -10.38 23.50 10.93
C PRO A 223 -9.30 22.56 10.39
N ASP A 224 -9.69 21.35 9.96
CA ASP A 224 -8.78 20.37 9.38
C ASP A 224 -7.98 20.90 8.18
N TRP A 225 -8.54 21.84 7.41
CA TRP A 225 -7.83 22.44 6.28
C TRP A 225 -6.58 23.23 6.70
N VAL A 226 -6.57 23.84 7.90
CA VAL A 226 -5.38 24.53 8.44
C VAL A 226 -4.30 23.51 8.78
N CYS A 227 -4.66 22.43 9.48
CA CYS A 227 -3.73 21.32 9.74
C CYS A 227 -3.21 20.73 8.44
N GLY A 228 -4.08 20.55 7.43
CA GLY A 228 -3.73 20.10 6.11
C GLY A 228 -2.75 21.03 5.37
N TRP A 229 -2.93 22.33 5.51
CA TRP A 229 -2.01 23.32 4.94
C TRP A 229 -0.62 23.24 5.59
N PHE A 230 -0.53 23.06 6.91
CA PHE A 230 0.73 22.80 7.60
C PHE A 230 1.35 21.46 7.15
N ALA A 231 0.54 20.40 7.01
CA ALA A 231 1.00 19.11 6.49
C ALA A 231 1.64 19.25 5.11
N HIS A 232 0.94 19.88 4.17
CA HIS A 232 1.47 20.13 2.83
C HIS A 232 2.76 20.94 2.84
N ALA A 233 2.85 21.96 3.70
CA ALA A 233 4.04 22.79 3.79
C ALA A 233 5.24 21.99 4.31
N ALA A 234 5.03 21.14 5.34
CA ALA A 234 6.07 20.26 5.89
C ALA A 234 6.53 19.21 4.88
N LEU A 235 5.58 18.58 4.15
CA LEU A 235 5.91 17.59 3.12
C LEU A 235 6.75 18.21 2.00
N ARG A 236 6.39 19.40 1.50
CA ARG A 236 7.21 20.10 0.50
C ARG A 236 8.61 20.43 0.98
N GLU A 237 8.76 20.79 2.25
CA GLU A 237 10.08 21.02 2.85
C GLU A 237 10.92 19.75 2.89
N VAL A 238 10.31 18.61 3.26
CA VAL A 238 10.96 17.30 3.25
C VAL A 238 11.32 16.88 1.82
N GLU A 239 10.40 17.02 0.87
CA GLU A 239 10.64 16.71 -0.55
C GLU A 239 11.83 17.51 -1.11
N ALA A 240 11.86 18.80 -0.84
CA ALA A 240 12.94 19.68 -1.32
C ALA A 240 14.29 19.35 -0.67
N SER A 241 14.31 19.16 0.65
CA SER A 241 15.54 18.91 1.42
C SER A 241 16.14 17.52 1.17
N HIS A 242 15.29 16.51 0.89
CA HIS A 242 15.73 15.13 0.66
C HIS A 242 15.69 14.71 -0.81
N LYS A 243 15.32 15.62 -1.73
CA LYS A 243 15.22 15.37 -3.18
C LYS A 243 14.36 14.13 -3.51
N LEU A 244 13.23 13.98 -2.84
CA LEU A 244 12.31 12.88 -3.00
C LEU A 244 10.88 13.39 -3.23
N THR A 245 9.96 12.49 -3.57
CA THR A 245 8.53 12.77 -3.66
C THR A 245 7.77 11.96 -2.61
N ILE A 246 6.75 12.57 -2.02
CA ILE A 246 5.85 11.90 -1.07
C ILE A 246 4.47 11.84 -1.67
N PRO A 247 4.09 10.71 -2.27
CA PRO A 247 2.80 10.56 -2.92
C PRO A 247 1.66 10.45 -1.90
N PHE A 248 0.44 10.80 -2.32
CA PHE A 248 -0.77 10.72 -1.50
C PHE A 248 -1.60 9.50 -1.90
N LEU A 249 -1.65 8.50 -1.03
CA LEU A 249 -2.43 7.28 -1.26
C LEU A 249 -3.93 7.60 -1.42
N GLU A 250 -4.40 8.65 -0.77
CA GLU A 250 -5.76 9.15 -0.85
C GLU A 250 -6.26 9.31 -2.30
N ASN A 251 -5.39 9.73 -3.20
CA ASN A 251 -5.71 9.94 -4.61
C ASN A 251 -5.92 8.62 -5.38
N HIS A 252 -5.46 7.51 -4.85
CA HIS A 252 -5.53 6.18 -5.47
C HIS A 252 -6.61 5.27 -4.86
N LEU A 253 -7.17 5.62 -3.70
CA LEU A 253 -8.12 4.77 -2.98
C LEU A 253 -9.43 4.51 -3.74
N HIS A 254 -9.80 5.40 -4.66
CA HIS A 254 -11.00 5.21 -5.49
C HIS A 254 -10.95 3.97 -6.39
N SER A 255 -9.75 3.50 -6.78
CA SER A 255 -9.54 2.30 -7.61
C SER A 255 -9.88 0.99 -6.87
N TYR A 256 -10.04 1.07 -5.54
CA TYR A 256 -10.40 -0.08 -4.71
C TYR A 256 -11.91 -0.29 -4.51
N ARG A 257 -12.76 0.61 -5.02
CA ARG A 257 -14.22 0.54 -4.81
C ARG A 257 -14.86 -0.78 -5.26
N SER A 258 -14.33 -1.38 -6.31
CA SER A 258 -14.80 -2.66 -6.85
C SER A 258 -13.89 -3.84 -6.48
N LYS A 259 -12.81 -3.61 -5.75
CA LYS A 259 -11.80 -4.61 -5.45
C LYS A 259 -11.95 -5.08 -3.98
N PRO A 260 -12.15 -6.38 -3.73
CA PRO A 260 -12.26 -6.89 -2.36
C PRO A 260 -11.11 -6.43 -1.48
N LEU A 261 -11.43 -5.84 -0.32
CA LEU A 261 -10.48 -5.25 0.61
C LEU A 261 -10.80 -5.67 2.05
N LEU A 262 -9.85 -6.32 2.70
CA LEU A 262 -9.83 -6.53 4.16
C LEU A 262 -8.78 -5.60 4.77
N LEU A 263 -9.23 -4.68 5.61
CA LEU A 263 -8.39 -3.73 6.32
C LEU A 263 -8.36 -4.10 7.79
N ILE A 264 -7.18 -4.52 8.27
CA ILE A 264 -6.93 -4.90 9.66
C ILE A 264 -6.20 -3.77 10.36
N HIS A 265 -6.52 -3.51 11.63
CA HIS A 265 -5.86 -2.46 12.38
C HIS A 265 -5.98 -2.67 13.89
N GLY A 266 -4.96 -2.27 14.66
CA GLY A 266 -4.99 -2.35 16.12
C GLY A 266 -5.74 -1.18 16.76
N ALA A 267 -6.62 -1.46 17.74
CA ALA A 267 -7.38 -0.43 18.45
C ALA A 267 -6.48 0.50 19.30
N ASP A 268 -5.38 -0.05 19.85
CA ASP A 268 -4.43 0.67 20.69
C ASP A 268 -3.19 1.17 19.91
N ASP A 269 -3.28 1.21 18.58
CA ASP A 269 -2.20 1.74 17.74
C ASP A 269 -2.00 3.23 18.02
N ARG A 270 -0.84 3.57 18.58
CA ARG A 270 -0.47 4.95 18.92
C ARG A 270 0.26 5.66 17.79
N TYR A 271 0.79 4.90 16.83
CA TYR A 271 1.48 5.45 15.66
C TYR A 271 0.50 5.80 14.56
N ILE A 272 -0.41 4.89 14.26
CA ILE A 272 -1.45 5.09 13.25
C ILE A 272 -2.80 4.87 13.94
N LYS A 273 -3.47 5.97 14.27
CA LYS A 273 -4.76 5.86 14.99
C LYS A 273 -5.80 5.14 14.15
N PRO A 274 -6.69 4.33 14.76
CA PRO A 274 -7.76 3.61 14.05
C PRO A 274 -8.61 4.50 13.13
N LEU A 275 -8.80 5.77 13.49
CA LEU A 275 -9.49 6.76 12.66
C LEU A 275 -8.88 6.88 11.24
N VAL A 276 -7.55 6.69 11.09
CA VAL A 276 -6.87 6.74 9.78
C VAL A 276 -7.29 5.54 8.95
N ALA A 277 -7.30 4.33 9.55
CA ALA A 277 -7.77 3.12 8.88
C ALA A 277 -9.24 3.23 8.44
N GLU A 278 -10.11 3.73 9.31
CA GLU A 278 -11.52 3.98 8.98
C GLU A 278 -11.68 5.00 7.84
N ARG A 279 -10.83 6.04 7.80
CA ARG A 279 -10.86 7.04 6.73
C ARG A 279 -10.43 6.42 5.40
N ILE A 280 -9.34 5.64 5.39
CA ILE A 280 -8.88 4.89 4.20
C ILE A 280 -10.00 3.97 3.72
N PHE A 281 -10.61 3.21 4.63
CA PHE A 281 -11.69 2.29 4.33
C PHE A 281 -12.86 2.98 3.63
N ARG A 282 -13.33 4.12 4.16
CA ARG A 282 -14.39 4.92 3.53
C ARG A 282 -14.02 5.45 2.15
N MET A 283 -12.78 5.92 1.99
CA MET A 283 -12.28 6.43 0.69
C MET A 283 -12.14 5.32 -0.35
N ALA A 284 -11.81 4.11 0.08
CA ALA A 284 -11.74 2.91 -0.76
C ALA A 284 -13.13 2.35 -1.13
N GLY A 285 -14.21 2.95 -0.65
CA GLY A 285 -15.58 2.53 -0.97
C GLY A 285 -16.31 1.80 0.15
N GLY A 286 -15.68 1.60 1.31
CA GLY A 286 -16.33 1.09 2.51
C GLY A 286 -17.45 2.02 3.00
N GLY A 287 -18.57 1.44 3.43
CA GLY A 287 -19.72 2.16 3.98
C GLY A 287 -19.57 2.50 5.45
N LYS A 288 -20.62 3.05 6.04
CA LYS A 288 -20.76 3.13 7.49
C LYS A 288 -20.94 1.72 8.07
N LYS A 289 -20.65 1.54 9.37
CA LYS A 289 -20.81 0.24 10.07
C LYS A 289 -22.19 -0.37 9.74
N GLY A 290 -22.19 -1.58 9.18
CA GLY A 290 -23.41 -2.29 8.74
C GLY A 290 -23.89 -1.95 7.33
N GLN A 291 -23.24 -1.07 6.59
CA GLN A 291 -23.57 -0.69 5.20
C GLN A 291 -22.40 -0.91 4.23
N ASN A 292 -21.46 -1.77 4.61
CA ASN A 292 -20.31 -2.06 3.76
C ASN A 292 -20.74 -2.86 2.51
N PRO A 293 -20.14 -2.60 1.33
CA PRO A 293 -20.22 -3.55 0.23
C PRO A 293 -19.80 -4.95 0.72
N GLU A 294 -20.44 -5.99 0.23
CA GLU A 294 -20.17 -7.37 0.70
C GLU A 294 -18.69 -7.78 0.59
N HIS A 295 -17.92 -7.09 -0.26
CA HIS A 295 -16.53 -7.38 -0.54
C HIS A 295 -15.52 -6.47 0.20
N HIS A 296 -16.01 -5.55 1.08
CA HIS A 296 -15.16 -4.69 1.90
C HIS A 296 -15.35 -5.01 3.39
N GLU A 297 -14.26 -5.30 4.06
CA GLU A 297 -14.21 -5.59 5.48
C GLU A 297 -13.21 -4.68 6.18
N ILE A 298 -13.57 -4.18 7.37
CA ILE A 298 -12.62 -3.54 8.30
C ILE A 298 -12.69 -4.27 9.64
N TRP A 299 -11.50 -4.64 10.15
CA TRP A 299 -11.38 -5.33 11.42
C TRP A 299 -10.43 -4.58 12.35
N ILE A 300 -10.99 -3.94 13.37
CA ILE A 300 -10.25 -3.27 14.42
C ILE A 300 -10.08 -4.26 15.57
N ILE A 301 -8.82 -4.63 15.89
CA ILE A 301 -8.48 -5.63 16.89
C ILE A 301 -8.26 -4.93 18.24
N GLU A 302 -9.09 -5.26 19.21
CA GLU A 302 -9.02 -4.73 20.57
C GLU A 302 -7.68 -5.01 21.24
N LYS A 303 -7.11 -4.03 21.95
CA LYS A 303 -5.85 -4.11 22.68
C LYS A 303 -4.62 -4.45 21.82
N ALA A 304 -4.74 -4.44 20.50
CA ALA A 304 -3.59 -4.57 19.60
C ALA A 304 -2.97 -3.20 19.34
N LYS A 305 -1.65 -3.12 19.47
CA LYS A 305 -0.85 -1.97 19.00
C LYS A 305 -0.50 -2.15 17.52
N HIS A 306 0.39 -1.29 17.03
CA HIS A 306 0.83 -1.32 15.65
C HIS A 306 1.44 -2.68 15.28
N ASN A 307 0.88 -3.36 14.26
CA ASN A 307 1.28 -4.69 13.77
C ASN A 307 1.23 -5.83 14.82
N GLU A 308 0.55 -5.64 15.96
CA GLU A 308 0.38 -6.68 16.98
C GLU A 308 -0.88 -7.56 16.73
N GLY A 309 -1.62 -7.35 15.65
CA GLY A 309 -2.87 -8.05 15.38
C GLY A 309 -2.75 -9.57 15.45
N ILE A 310 -1.75 -10.14 14.77
CA ILE A 310 -1.50 -11.59 14.76
C ILE A 310 -1.10 -12.14 16.13
N GLN A 311 -0.47 -11.32 16.99
CA GLN A 311 -0.09 -11.74 18.34
C GLN A 311 -1.28 -11.70 19.30
N LYS A 312 -2.24 -10.79 19.09
CA LYS A 312 -3.45 -10.66 19.92
C LYS A 312 -4.51 -11.67 19.56
N GLU A 313 -4.62 -11.98 18.27
CA GLU A 313 -5.59 -12.94 17.72
C GLU A 313 -4.88 -14.06 16.94
N PRO A 314 -4.04 -14.89 17.61
CA PRO A 314 -3.14 -15.82 16.93
C PRO A 314 -3.86 -16.93 16.15
N VAL A 315 -5.12 -17.18 16.43
CA VAL A 315 -5.95 -18.17 15.74
C VAL A 315 -6.85 -17.48 14.71
N GLU A 316 -7.61 -16.47 15.12
CA GLU A 316 -8.57 -15.80 14.24
C GLU A 316 -7.88 -14.99 13.14
N TYR A 317 -6.74 -14.36 13.43
CA TYR A 317 -6.05 -13.52 12.47
C TYR A 317 -5.62 -14.30 11.21
N PRO A 318 -4.79 -15.36 11.29
CA PRO A 318 -4.38 -16.11 10.11
C PRO A 318 -5.58 -16.82 9.44
N ASP A 319 -6.59 -17.24 10.21
CA ASP A 319 -7.75 -17.90 9.65
C ASP A 319 -8.66 -16.92 8.88
N ARG A 320 -8.89 -15.69 9.37
CA ARG A 320 -9.65 -14.66 8.68
C ARG A 320 -8.98 -14.23 7.40
N VAL A 321 -7.64 -14.00 7.43
CA VAL A 321 -6.86 -13.68 6.24
C VAL A 321 -6.99 -14.80 5.20
N ARG A 322 -6.83 -16.07 5.61
CA ARG A 322 -6.99 -17.22 4.71
C ARG A 322 -8.40 -17.29 4.12
N ARG A 323 -9.47 -17.21 4.95
CA ARG A 323 -10.87 -17.23 4.46
C ARG A 323 -11.14 -16.10 3.47
N PHE A 324 -10.56 -14.90 3.67
CA PHE A 324 -10.72 -13.80 2.75
C PHE A 324 -10.09 -14.13 1.39
N PHE A 325 -8.87 -14.65 1.35
CA PHE A 325 -8.25 -15.09 0.09
C PHE A 325 -8.98 -16.27 -0.54
N ASP A 326 -9.41 -17.28 0.25
CA ASP A 326 -10.21 -18.40 -0.26
C ASP A 326 -11.50 -17.89 -0.96
N ARG A 327 -12.15 -16.88 -0.39
CA ARG A 327 -13.40 -16.34 -0.94
C ARG A 327 -13.19 -15.54 -2.24
N TYR A 328 -12.17 -14.70 -2.30
CA TYR A 328 -12.05 -13.71 -3.37
C TYR A 328 -10.97 -14.01 -4.41
N LEU A 329 -9.97 -14.81 -4.08
CA LEU A 329 -8.93 -15.20 -5.02
C LEU A 329 -9.32 -16.48 -5.79
N LEU A 330 -10.09 -17.39 -5.18
CA LEU A 330 -10.50 -18.64 -5.79
C LEU A 330 -11.86 -18.58 -6.49
N ALA A 331 -12.67 -17.56 -6.24
CA ALA A 331 -14.02 -17.43 -6.80
C ALA A 331 -14.09 -17.21 -8.32
N ASN A 332 -12.96 -16.92 -8.98
CA ASN A 332 -12.82 -16.82 -10.42
C ASN A 332 -11.81 -17.87 -10.93
N PRO A 333 -12.20 -19.12 -11.17
CA PRO A 333 -11.31 -20.06 -11.83
C PRO A 333 -10.99 -19.50 -13.22
N ALA A 334 -9.70 -19.50 -13.58
CA ALA A 334 -9.23 -19.11 -14.90
C ALA A 334 -10.05 -19.81 -15.96
N ILE A 335 -10.38 -19.09 -17.04
CA ILE A 335 -10.93 -19.71 -18.26
C ILE A 335 -9.99 -20.86 -18.63
N PRO A 336 -10.48 -22.11 -18.79
CA PRO A 336 -9.63 -23.21 -19.18
C PRO A 336 -8.91 -22.82 -20.47
N VAL A 337 -7.59 -22.81 -20.45
CA VAL A 337 -6.82 -22.71 -21.67
C VAL A 337 -7.22 -23.93 -22.50
N GLN A 338 -8.00 -23.70 -23.56
CA GLN A 338 -8.29 -24.74 -24.54
C GLN A 338 -6.93 -25.23 -25.03
N SER A 339 -6.58 -26.46 -24.70
CA SER A 339 -5.45 -27.15 -25.30
C SER A 339 -5.64 -27.06 -26.79
N SER A 340 -4.71 -26.42 -27.48
CA SER A 340 -4.65 -26.41 -28.94
C SER A 340 -4.82 -27.84 -29.42
N PRO A 341 -5.75 -28.12 -30.38
CA PRO A 341 -5.89 -29.45 -30.92
C PRO A 341 -4.54 -29.88 -31.47
N GLY A 342 -4.03 -31.01 -30.96
CA GLY A 342 -2.78 -31.57 -31.42
C GLY A 342 -2.80 -31.68 -32.95
N THR A 343 -1.75 -31.19 -33.57
CA THR A 343 -1.43 -31.51 -34.97
C THR A 343 -1.34 -33.02 -35.08
N GLU A 344 -2.37 -33.66 -35.62
CA GLU A 344 -2.30 -35.05 -36.02
C GLU A 344 -1.18 -35.18 -37.05
N ASP A 345 -0.19 -35.97 -36.69
CA ASP A 345 0.91 -36.43 -37.53
C ASP A 345 0.34 -37.32 -38.63
N SER A 346 0.06 -36.72 -39.81
CA SER A 346 -0.34 -37.47 -41.01
C SER A 346 0.91 -37.94 -41.77
N SER A 347 1.61 -38.89 -41.20
CA SER A 347 2.59 -39.70 -41.95
C SER A 347 1.92 -40.90 -42.60
N HIS A 348 1.35 -40.72 -43.78
CA HIS A 348 1.06 -41.78 -44.71
C HIS A 348 1.96 -41.63 -45.96
N PRO A 349 2.71 -42.65 -46.36
CA PRO A 349 3.51 -42.62 -47.58
C PRO A 349 2.63 -42.76 -48.80
N LYS A 350 2.62 -41.77 -49.68
CA LYS A 350 2.02 -41.88 -51.02
C LYS A 350 2.84 -42.81 -51.89
N GLN A 351 2.26 -43.94 -52.29
CA GLN A 351 2.72 -44.79 -53.37
C GLN A 351 2.83 -43.99 -54.69
N ILE A 352 4.02 -43.97 -55.23
CA ILE A 352 4.31 -43.50 -56.59
C ILE A 352 3.78 -44.54 -57.58
N ARG A 353 2.74 -44.21 -58.37
CA ARG A 353 2.39 -44.96 -59.58
C ARG A 353 3.15 -44.38 -60.75
N ASP A 354 4.00 -45.19 -61.29
CA ASP A 354 4.64 -45.06 -62.59
C ASP A 354 3.55 -45.05 -63.68
N HIS A 355 3.50 -44.01 -64.49
CA HIS A 355 2.94 -44.08 -65.84
C HIS A 355 3.94 -43.45 -66.79
N GLY A 356 4.67 -44.34 -67.44
CA GLY A 356 5.45 -43.98 -68.60
C GLY A 356 4.56 -43.51 -69.75
N HIS A 357 4.99 -42.50 -70.44
CA HIS A 357 4.77 -42.38 -71.91
C HIS A 357 5.93 -41.61 -72.53
N ALA A 358 6.39 -42.22 -73.54
CA ALA A 358 7.52 -41.92 -74.38
C ALA A 358 7.19 -40.85 -75.45
N VAL A 359 8.29 -40.39 -76.13
CA VAL A 359 8.38 -39.87 -77.53
C VAL A 359 7.98 -38.41 -77.67
N SER A 360 8.63 -37.52 -78.33
CA SER A 360 9.72 -37.53 -79.35
C SER A 360 10.17 -36.10 -79.64
N ALA A 361 11.39 -36.01 -80.01
CA ALA A 361 12.07 -35.14 -80.98
C ALA A 361 11.30 -33.89 -81.55
N SER A 362 11.84 -32.74 -81.40
CA SER A 362 12.49 -31.93 -82.46
C SER A 362 13.05 -30.64 -81.84
#